data_36b163826675e94b70d8b3d3366cf669
#
_entry.id   36b163826675e94b70d8b3d3366cf669
#
_cell.length_a   1.000
_cell.length_b   1.000
_cell.length_c   1.000
_cell.angle_alpha   90.00
_cell.angle_beta   90.00
_cell.angle_gamma   90.00
#
_symmetry.space_group_name_H-M   'P 1'
#
loop_
_entity.id
_entity.type
_entity.pdbx_description
1 polymer ?
#
loop_
_entity_poly.entity_id
_entity_poly.type
_entity_poly.pdbx_seq_one_letter_code
_entity_poly.pdbx_strand_id
1 'polypeptide(L)'
;MSKKTTKAQAVDARLFQQIQPHGGITFADPSYTRMGDGYCRCLHIYGLPNTLDRHWLTRIFTVSGCICSFDVATEDMAAVKRSINRSIGEEGARAYDAKDYNALYDAQKRQAELQQLYDELERMGEVMKICDFRIFLQAQMLAELEEKTK
;
A
#
# COMPACT_ATOMS: atom_id res chain seq x y z
N MET A 1 33.19 -30.15 -8.92
CA MET A 1 32.07 -29.20 -8.67
C MET A 1 31.12 -29.26 -9.86
N SER A 2 30.02 -29.99 -9.76
CA SER A 2 29.07 -30.20 -10.85
C SER A 2 28.08 -29.04 -10.89
N LYS A 3 28.07 -28.27 -12.01
CA LYS A 3 27.08 -27.23 -12.30
C LYS A 3 25.74 -27.91 -12.59
N LYS A 4 24.78 -27.82 -11.66
CA LYS A 4 23.38 -28.14 -11.92
C LYS A 4 22.83 -27.11 -12.91
N THR A 5 22.73 -27.50 -14.17
CA THR A 5 22.02 -26.73 -15.20
C THR A 5 20.54 -26.88 -14.90
N THR A 6 19.93 -25.84 -14.35
CA THR A 6 18.47 -25.75 -14.17
C THR A 6 17.86 -25.79 -15.58
N LYS A 7 17.18 -26.90 -15.93
CA LYS A 7 16.36 -26.95 -17.14
C LYS A 7 15.31 -25.86 -17.05
N ALA A 8 15.41 -24.85 -17.92
CA ALA A 8 14.34 -23.90 -18.13
C ALA A 8 13.08 -24.71 -18.48
N GLN A 9 12.02 -24.60 -17.69
CA GLN A 9 10.74 -25.18 -18.03
C GLN A 9 10.32 -24.63 -19.39
N ALA A 10 10.03 -25.52 -20.32
CA ALA A 10 9.51 -25.14 -21.63
C ALA A 10 8.15 -24.49 -21.40
N VAL A 11 8.09 -23.20 -21.61
CA VAL A 11 6.86 -22.44 -21.49
C VAL A 11 5.98 -22.78 -22.70
N ASP A 12 4.72 -23.12 -22.45
CA ASP A 12 3.77 -23.40 -23.54
C ASP A 12 3.44 -22.11 -24.31
N ALA A 13 4.01 -21.99 -25.50
CA ALA A 13 3.82 -20.82 -26.36
C ALA A 13 2.35 -20.57 -26.73
N ARG A 14 1.51 -21.62 -26.76
CA ARG A 14 0.08 -21.49 -27.05
C ARG A 14 -0.67 -20.83 -25.89
N LEU A 15 -0.32 -21.22 -24.65
CA LEU A 15 -0.90 -20.60 -23.45
C LEU A 15 -0.50 -19.13 -23.37
N PHE A 16 0.75 -18.79 -23.68
CA PHE A 16 1.22 -17.41 -23.72
C PHE A 16 0.45 -16.56 -24.74
N GLN A 17 0.22 -17.09 -25.96
CA GLN A 17 -0.54 -16.39 -26.98
C GLN A 17 -2.00 -16.14 -26.60
N GLN A 18 -2.59 -16.99 -25.75
CA GLN A 18 -3.96 -16.82 -25.27
C GLN A 18 -4.08 -15.81 -24.13
N ILE A 19 -3.03 -15.66 -23.33
CA ILE A 19 -3.02 -14.79 -22.13
C ILE A 19 -2.48 -13.39 -22.47
N GLN A 20 -1.55 -13.29 -23.40
CA GLN A 20 -0.98 -12.00 -23.78
C GLN A 20 -1.98 -11.15 -24.57
N PRO A 21 -2.16 -9.88 -24.19
CA PRO A 21 -2.97 -8.98 -25.00
C PRO A 21 -2.38 -8.79 -26.38
N HIS A 22 -3.23 -8.72 -27.40
CA HIS A 22 -2.80 -8.40 -28.77
C HIS A 22 -2.06 -7.05 -28.76
N GLY A 23 -0.86 -7.00 -29.37
CA GLY A 23 -0.02 -5.80 -29.33
C GLY A 23 0.98 -5.73 -28.17
N GLY A 24 0.95 -6.72 -27.26
CA GLY A 24 1.90 -6.82 -26.14
C GLY A 24 1.68 -5.82 -25.02
N ILE A 25 2.65 -5.72 -24.13
CA ILE A 25 2.66 -4.80 -22.98
C ILE A 25 3.89 -3.93 -23.09
N THR A 26 3.72 -2.62 -22.97
CA THR A 26 4.82 -1.63 -23.06
C THR A 26 4.85 -0.78 -21.78
N PHE A 27 6.01 -0.73 -21.14
CA PHE A 27 6.31 0.07 -19.95
C PHE A 27 7.22 1.28 -20.27
N ALA A 28 7.04 1.88 -21.44
CA ALA A 28 7.90 2.98 -21.89
C ALA A 28 7.67 4.28 -21.12
N ASP A 29 6.48 4.47 -20.58
CA ASP A 29 6.11 5.65 -19.80
C ASP A 29 5.91 5.26 -18.32
N PRO A 30 6.49 5.98 -17.35
CA PRO A 30 6.33 5.68 -15.95
C PRO A 30 4.92 5.96 -15.41
N SER A 31 4.12 6.77 -16.11
CA SER A 31 2.78 7.19 -15.67
C SER A 31 1.67 6.26 -16.11
N TYR A 32 1.89 5.42 -17.12
CA TYR A 32 0.94 4.43 -17.61
C TYR A 32 1.61 3.25 -18.31
N THR A 33 0.90 2.15 -18.40
CA THR A 33 1.29 0.97 -19.17
C THR A 33 0.36 0.85 -20.37
N ARG A 34 0.91 0.67 -21.56
CA ARG A 34 0.12 0.31 -22.73
C ARG A 34 -0.03 -1.21 -22.75
N MET A 35 -1.27 -1.68 -22.84
CA MET A 35 -1.61 -3.10 -22.87
C MET A 35 -2.52 -3.35 -24.07
N GLY A 36 -1.98 -3.99 -25.11
CA GLY A 36 -2.68 -4.13 -26.38
C GLY A 36 -3.02 -2.79 -27.01
N ASP A 37 -4.29 -2.56 -27.30
CA ASP A 37 -4.80 -1.30 -27.87
C ASP A 37 -5.23 -0.28 -26.81
N GLY A 38 -5.10 -0.63 -25.51
CA GLY A 38 -5.54 0.22 -24.40
C GLY A 38 -4.41 0.70 -23.52
N TYR A 39 -4.78 1.52 -22.57
CA TYR A 39 -3.91 2.12 -21.54
C TYR A 39 -4.37 1.69 -20.15
N CYS A 40 -3.40 1.40 -19.29
CA CYS A 40 -3.64 1.00 -17.91
C CYS A 40 -2.80 1.85 -16.96
N ARG A 41 -3.33 2.11 -15.77
CA ARG A 41 -2.61 2.75 -14.66
C ARG A 41 -2.96 2.04 -13.37
N CYS A 42 -1.94 1.75 -12.57
CA CYS A 42 -2.12 1.26 -11.21
C CYS A 42 -1.90 2.42 -10.23
N LEU A 43 -2.91 2.72 -9.44
CA LEU A 43 -2.81 3.66 -8.33
C LEU A 43 -2.65 2.86 -7.03
N HIS A 44 -1.73 3.29 -6.19
CA HIS A 44 -1.49 2.70 -4.88
C HIS A 44 -1.80 3.74 -3.81
N ILE A 45 -2.71 3.39 -2.89
CA ILE A 45 -3.03 4.24 -1.74
C ILE A 45 -2.12 3.80 -0.58
N TYR A 46 -1.14 4.60 -0.25
CA TYR A 46 -0.16 4.33 0.81
C TYR A 46 -0.33 5.21 2.05
N GLY A 47 -1.17 6.23 1.99
CA GLY A 47 -1.46 7.11 3.11
C GLY A 47 -2.96 7.23 3.31
N LEU A 48 -3.43 6.86 4.50
CA LEU A 48 -4.81 7.04 4.91
C LEU A 48 -4.89 8.16 5.96
N PRO A 49 -5.96 8.98 5.95
CA PRO A 49 -6.17 9.94 7.01
C PRO A 49 -6.46 9.23 8.35
N ASN A 50 -6.18 9.90 9.46
CA ASN A 50 -6.40 9.34 10.81
C ASN A 50 -7.85 8.96 11.09
N THR A 51 -8.79 9.56 10.37
CA THR A 51 -10.22 9.24 10.49
C THR A 51 -10.79 8.99 9.10
N LEU A 52 -11.40 7.85 8.92
CA LEU A 52 -12.07 7.45 7.68
C LEU A 52 -13.58 7.38 7.92
N ASP A 53 -14.34 7.91 6.97
CA ASP A 53 -15.81 7.74 6.96
C ASP A 53 -16.16 6.28 6.63
N ARG A 54 -17.29 5.80 7.16
CA ARG A 54 -17.75 4.40 6.96
C ARG A 54 -17.89 3.98 5.50
N HIS A 55 -18.07 4.94 4.61
CA HIS A 55 -18.34 4.69 3.18
C HIS A 55 -17.24 5.21 2.24
N TRP A 56 -16.05 5.52 2.75
CA TRP A 56 -14.97 6.07 1.94
C TRP A 56 -14.58 5.20 0.73
N LEU A 57 -14.63 3.86 0.90
CA LEU A 57 -14.35 2.92 -0.17
C LEU A 57 -15.43 2.87 -1.24
N THR A 58 -16.68 3.21 -0.90
CA THR A 58 -17.80 3.14 -1.84
C THR A 58 -17.57 4.02 -3.06
N ARG A 59 -17.00 5.20 -2.87
CA ARG A 59 -16.66 6.11 -3.97
C ARG A 59 -15.65 5.51 -4.95
N ILE A 60 -14.68 4.78 -4.43
CA ILE A 60 -13.64 4.14 -5.23
C ILE A 60 -14.22 2.95 -6.01
N PHE A 61 -15.03 2.13 -5.36
CA PHE A 61 -15.64 0.95 -6.00
C PHE A 61 -16.72 1.28 -7.04
N THR A 62 -17.22 2.51 -7.06
CA THR A 62 -18.22 2.94 -8.06
C THR A 62 -17.62 3.52 -9.34
N VAL A 63 -16.28 3.67 -9.41
CA VAL A 63 -15.62 4.14 -10.64
C VAL A 63 -15.75 3.09 -11.73
N SER A 64 -16.36 3.45 -12.85
CA SER A 64 -16.54 2.54 -13.98
C SER A 64 -15.20 2.20 -14.64
N GLY A 65 -14.99 0.92 -14.97
CA GLY A 65 -13.78 0.45 -15.65
C GLY A 65 -12.54 0.42 -14.76
N CYS A 66 -12.73 0.28 -13.44
CA CYS A 66 -11.63 0.03 -12.52
C CYS A 66 -11.71 -1.39 -11.92
N ILE A 67 -10.56 -1.92 -11.54
CA ILE A 67 -10.42 -3.14 -10.75
C ILE A 67 -9.71 -2.73 -9.46
N CYS A 68 -10.34 -3.00 -8.32
CA CYS A 68 -9.77 -2.70 -7.01
C CYS A 68 -9.27 -3.99 -6.35
N SER A 69 -8.05 -3.96 -5.80
CA SER A 69 -7.49 -5.00 -4.95
C SER A 69 -7.27 -4.43 -3.56
N PHE A 70 -7.73 -5.15 -2.55
CA PHE A 70 -7.52 -4.83 -1.15
C PHE A 70 -6.91 -6.03 -0.46
N ASP A 71 -5.59 -5.98 -0.25
CA ASP A 71 -4.84 -7.03 0.41
C ASP A 71 -4.67 -6.69 1.88
N VAL A 72 -4.99 -7.64 2.75
CA VAL A 72 -4.89 -7.48 4.20
C VAL A 72 -4.05 -8.60 4.79
N ALA A 73 -2.98 -8.25 5.47
CA ALA A 73 -2.15 -9.17 6.21
C ALA A 73 -2.13 -8.82 7.71
N THR A 74 -1.94 -9.81 8.55
CA THR A 74 -1.74 -9.59 9.99
C THR A 74 -0.26 -9.48 10.27
N GLU A 75 0.14 -8.42 10.98
CA GLU A 75 1.52 -8.22 11.43
C GLU A 75 1.92 -9.18 12.55
N ASP A 76 3.22 -9.42 12.68
CA ASP A 76 3.77 -10.07 13.88
C ASP A 76 3.63 -9.12 15.09
N MET A 77 2.67 -9.43 15.94
CA MET A 77 2.36 -8.60 17.12
C MET A 77 3.55 -8.42 18.07
N ALA A 78 4.46 -9.39 18.15
CA ALA A 78 5.67 -9.24 18.97
C ALA A 78 6.63 -8.20 18.36
N ALA A 79 6.74 -8.17 17.04
CA ALA A 79 7.53 -7.15 16.33
C ALA A 79 6.88 -5.76 16.45
N VAL A 80 5.56 -5.68 16.29
CA VAL A 80 4.79 -4.43 16.44
C VAL A 80 4.98 -3.83 17.83
N LYS A 81 4.77 -4.61 18.88
CA LYS A 81 4.94 -4.16 20.27
C LYS A 81 6.36 -3.66 20.58
N ARG A 82 7.37 -4.35 20.07
CA ARG A 82 8.77 -3.89 20.20
C ARG A 82 9.00 -2.55 19.48
N SER A 83 8.42 -2.39 18.29
CA SER A 83 8.53 -1.15 17.51
C SER A 83 7.85 0.02 18.22
N ILE A 84 6.63 -0.19 18.75
CA ILE A 84 5.90 0.84 19.50
C ILE A 84 6.67 1.25 20.77
N ASN A 85 7.15 0.28 21.54
CA ASN A 85 7.95 0.56 22.74
C ASN A 85 9.22 1.36 22.44
N ARG A 86 9.89 1.04 21.34
CA ARG A 86 11.04 1.81 20.88
C ARG A 86 10.65 3.24 20.53
N SER A 87 9.57 3.43 19.79
CA SER A 87 9.07 4.76 19.42
C SER A 87 8.65 5.59 20.64
N ILE A 88 8.02 4.98 21.67
CA ILE A 88 7.71 5.64 22.93
C ILE A 88 8.98 6.19 23.59
N GLY A 89 10.06 5.37 23.60
CA GLY A 89 11.36 5.80 24.14
C GLY A 89 11.99 6.94 23.32
N GLU A 90 11.91 6.87 22.00
CA GLU A 90 12.42 7.92 21.11
C GLU A 90 11.67 9.25 21.28
N GLU A 91 10.35 9.23 21.39
CA GLU A 91 9.55 10.45 21.63
C GLU A 91 9.77 10.99 23.05
N GLY A 92 9.99 10.14 24.06
CA GLY A 92 10.41 10.56 25.39
C GLY A 92 11.77 11.28 25.40
N ALA A 93 12.74 10.77 24.64
CA ALA A 93 14.04 11.44 24.49
C ALA A 93 13.90 12.79 23.76
N ARG A 94 13.09 12.86 22.70
CA ARG A 94 12.79 14.12 22.01
C ARG A 94 12.13 15.15 22.90
N ALA A 95 11.20 14.74 23.76
CA ALA A 95 10.57 15.61 24.74
C ALA A 95 11.58 16.17 25.74
N TYR A 96 12.56 15.35 26.16
CA TYR A 96 13.62 15.78 27.06
C TYR A 96 14.58 16.80 26.42
N ASP A 97 14.90 16.60 25.13
CA ASP A 97 15.82 17.46 24.38
C ASP A 97 15.14 18.69 23.75
N ALA A 98 13.81 18.82 23.90
CA ALA A 98 13.04 19.88 23.27
C ALA A 98 13.44 21.26 23.80
N LYS A 99 13.79 22.18 22.91
CA LYS A 99 14.22 23.54 23.24
C LYS A 99 13.08 24.56 23.28
N ASP A 100 11.96 24.22 22.67
CA ASP A 100 10.78 25.08 22.61
C ASP A 100 9.52 24.32 23.06
N TYR A 101 8.51 25.10 23.44
CA TYR A 101 7.26 24.57 23.97
C TYR A 101 6.49 23.71 22.96
N ASN A 102 6.48 24.12 21.69
CA ASN A 102 5.73 23.39 20.67
C ASN A 102 6.35 22.04 20.39
N ALA A 103 7.67 21.95 20.29
CA ALA A 103 8.39 20.69 20.12
C ALA A 103 8.18 19.75 21.31
N LEU A 104 8.19 20.29 22.54
CA LEU A 104 7.87 19.53 23.76
C LEU A 104 6.44 18.99 23.73
N TYR A 105 5.49 19.84 23.43
CA TYR A 105 4.07 19.47 23.39
C TYR A 105 3.79 18.39 22.35
N ASP A 106 4.34 18.54 21.12
CA ASP A 106 4.18 17.58 20.05
C ASP A 106 4.79 16.21 20.39
N ALA A 107 5.99 16.18 20.99
CA ALA A 107 6.62 14.95 21.43
C ALA A 107 5.83 14.24 22.54
N GLN A 108 5.36 14.99 23.53
CA GLN A 108 4.53 14.44 24.61
C GLN A 108 3.20 13.90 24.11
N LYS A 109 2.55 14.60 23.17
CA LYS A 109 1.31 14.16 22.55
C LYS A 109 1.49 12.85 21.80
N ARG A 110 2.53 12.77 20.95
CA ARG A 110 2.85 11.53 20.21
C ARG A 110 3.18 10.37 21.15
N GLN A 111 3.92 10.64 22.21
CA GLN A 111 4.23 9.62 23.23
C GLN A 111 2.95 9.08 23.87
N ALA A 112 2.01 9.95 24.24
CA ALA A 112 0.73 9.54 24.84
C ALA A 112 -0.13 8.73 23.84
N GLU A 113 -0.19 9.12 22.58
CA GLU A 113 -0.89 8.39 21.53
C GLU A 113 -0.30 6.98 21.32
N LEU A 114 1.02 6.85 21.33
CA LEU A 114 1.70 5.55 21.22
C LEU A 114 1.46 4.66 22.44
N GLN A 115 1.43 5.25 23.65
CA GLN A 115 1.10 4.52 24.88
C GLN A 115 -0.34 4.02 24.86
N GLN A 116 -1.28 4.84 24.42
CA GLN A 116 -2.67 4.44 24.25
C GLN A 116 -2.81 3.28 23.27
N LEU A 117 -2.16 3.39 22.09
CA LEU A 117 -2.14 2.31 21.09
C LEU A 117 -1.58 1.01 21.68
N TYR A 118 -0.48 1.09 22.42
CA TYR A 118 0.11 -0.08 23.08
C TYR A 118 -0.87 -0.74 24.06
N ASP A 119 -1.56 0.05 24.87
CA ASP A 119 -2.56 -0.41 25.84
C ASP A 119 -3.76 -1.09 25.15
N GLU A 120 -4.23 -0.54 24.02
CA GLU A 120 -5.31 -1.11 23.24
C GLU A 120 -4.92 -2.50 22.68
N LEU A 121 -3.71 -2.62 22.13
CA LEU A 121 -3.17 -3.91 21.64
C LEU A 121 -2.98 -4.94 22.76
N GLU A 122 -2.63 -4.52 23.97
CA GLU A 122 -2.44 -5.42 25.12
C GLU A 122 -3.76 -5.86 25.76
N ARG A 123 -4.68 -4.94 25.98
CA ARG A 123 -5.91 -5.19 26.75
C ARG A 123 -7.05 -5.75 25.92
N MET A 124 -7.20 -5.27 24.68
CA MET A 124 -8.31 -5.66 23.82
C MET A 124 -7.97 -6.84 22.91
N GLY A 125 -6.71 -7.27 22.88
CA GLY A 125 -6.26 -8.33 21.98
C GLY A 125 -6.38 -7.94 20.50
N GLU A 126 -6.40 -6.66 20.21
CA GLU A 126 -6.42 -6.15 18.83
C GLU A 126 -5.14 -6.52 18.10
N VAL A 127 -5.24 -6.62 16.80
CA VAL A 127 -4.11 -6.97 15.93
C VAL A 127 -3.91 -5.90 14.87
N MET A 128 -2.64 -5.54 14.66
CA MET A 128 -2.28 -4.64 13.57
C MET A 128 -2.44 -5.35 12.24
N LYS A 129 -3.01 -4.63 11.29
CA LYS A 129 -3.18 -5.08 9.91
C LYS A 129 -2.37 -4.19 8.99
N ILE A 130 -1.61 -4.82 8.09
CA ILE A 130 -1.10 -4.16 6.90
C ILE A 130 -2.20 -4.20 5.87
N CYS A 131 -2.54 -3.04 5.33
CA CYS A 131 -3.53 -2.89 4.29
C CYS A 131 -2.85 -2.33 3.04
N ASP A 132 -2.95 -3.05 1.93
CA ASP A 132 -2.47 -2.62 0.63
C ASP A 132 -3.66 -2.44 -0.32
N PHE A 133 -3.82 -1.22 -0.80
CA PHE A 133 -4.95 -0.84 -1.63
C PHE A 133 -4.47 -0.41 -3.02
N ARG A 134 -4.87 -1.16 -4.04
CA ARG A 134 -4.52 -0.88 -5.44
C ARG A 134 -5.77 -0.71 -6.28
N ILE A 135 -5.71 0.28 -7.17
CA ILE A 135 -6.76 0.57 -8.12
C ILE A 135 -6.16 0.49 -9.52
N PHE A 136 -6.62 -0.45 -10.31
CA PHE A 136 -6.25 -0.61 -11.70
C PHE A 136 -7.28 0.08 -12.57
N LEU A 137 -6.87 1.13 -13.25
CA LEU A 137 -7.69 1.88 -14.19
C LEU A 137 -7.35 1.42 -15.62
N GLN A 138 -8.39 1.24 -16.42
CA GLN A 138 -8.24 0.90 -17.84
C GLN A 138 -9.06 1.85 -18.71
N ALA A 139 -8.50 2.21 -19.86
CA ALA A 139 -9.17 3.03 -20.86
C ALA A 139 -8.64 2.70 -22.26
N GLN A 140 -9.44 2.96 -23.29
CA GLN A 140 -8.99 2.81 -24.68
C GLN A 140 -8.15 4.00 -25.14
N MET A 141 -8.41 5.18 -24.60
CA MET A 141 -7.68 6.41 -24.92
C MET A 141 -6.95 6.94 -23.69
N LEU A 142 -5.76 7.51 -23.91
CA LEU A 142 -4.96 8.09 -22.83
C LEU A 142 -5.69 9.23 -22.11
N ALA A 143 -6.40 10.08 -22.85
CA ALA A 143 -7.18 11.18 -22.30
C ALA A 143 -8.29 10.69 -21.32
N GLU A 144 -8.96 9.58 -21.64
CA GLU A 144 -9.95 8.94 -20.77
C GLU A 144 -9.29 8.38 -19.50
N LEU A 145 -8.09 7.78 -19.62
CA LEU A 145 -7.33 7.30 -18.47
C LEU A 145 -6.94 8.44 -17.54
N GLU A 146 -6.53 9.58 -18.08
CA GLU A 146 -6.18 10.77 -17.31
C GLU A 146 -7.40 11.36 -16.59
N GLU A 147 -8.57 11.36 -17.22
CA GLU A 147 -9.81 11.80 -16.61
C GLU A 147 -10.23 10.90 -15.44
N LYS A 148 -10.14 9.58 -15.61
CA LYS A 148 -10.43 8.60 -14.55
C LYS A 148 -9.45 8.69 -13.37
N THR A 149 -8.28 9.25 -13.59
CA THR A 149 -7.23 9.37 -12.54
C THR A 149 -7.41 10.61 -11.66
N LYS A 150 -8.18 11.60 -12.09
CA LYS A 150 -8.46 12.84 -11.33
C LYS A 150 -9.52 12.61 -10.28
#